data_1a0b79075235c0fd04641428803d0f18
#
_entry.id   1a0b79075235c0fd04641428803d0f18
#
_cell.length_a   1.000
_cell.length_b   1.000
_cell.length_c   1.000
_cell.angle_alpha   90.00
_cell.angle_beta   90.00
_cell.angle_gamma   90.00
#
_symmetry.space_group_name_H-M   'P 1'
#
loop_
_entity.id
_entity.type
_entity.pdbx_description
1 polymer ?
#
loop_
_entity_poly.entity_id
_entity_poly.type
_entity_poly.pdbx_seq_one_letter_code
_entity_poly.pdbx_strand_id
1 'polypeptide(L)'
;ETEAGNFFANGILVHNSSQRFHRITEGLTKEFYKRIAEEMKKSFFEDKRLTGILVGGPIPTKDEFLDGEYMTTQLRDKVIGRVDIGDTDESGLKELVQKAQDILANQEIIYEKKLLEKFFTTLGANPDRAVYNEDDLRKAIQYGAVETLILSKDLDKKLAKEIKKLAENIGSKIEFVSTETTEGDQFKKLSGMGALLRFKI
;
A
#
# COMPACT_ATOMS: atom_id res chain seq x y z
N GLU A 1 -18.34 -45.03 -16.95
CA GLU A 1 -18.86 -43.65 -16.96
C GLU A 1 -19.45 -43.37 -18.35
N THR A 2 -20.62 -42.80 -18.38
CA THR A 2 -21.25 -42.33 -19.62
C THR A 2 -21.03 -40.83 -19.73
N GLU A 3 -21.04 -40.21 -20.92
CA GLU A 3 -20.93 -38.77 -21.11
C GLU A 3 -21.96 -37.95 -20.29
N ALA A 4 -23.07 -38.58 -19.88
CA ALA A 4 -24.12 -38.02 -19.04
C ALA A 4 -23.79 -38.03 -17.52
N GLY A 5 -22.64 -38.55 -17.11
CA GLY A 5 -22.25 -38.66 -15.68
C GLY A 5 -23.04 -39.71 -14.89
N ASN A 6 -23.69 -40.67 -15.57
CA ASN A 6 -24.39 -41.78 -14.96
C ASN A 6 -23.51 -43.03 -15.00
N PHE A 7 -23.65 -43.93 -14.01
CA PHE A 7 -22.98 -45.21 -14.00
C PHE A 7 -23.88 -46.26 -13.31
N PHE A 8 -23.65 -47.54 -13.64
CA PHE A 8 -24.35 -48.66 -12.99
C PHE A 8 -23.51 -49.17 -11.82
N ALA A 9 -24.12 -49.22 -10.64
CA ALA A 9 -23.57 -49.86 -9.45
C ALA A 9 -24.54 -50.93 -8.97
N ASN A 10 -24.12 -52.22 -8.96
CA ASN A 10 -24.94 -53.36 -8.58
C ASN A 10 -26.30 -53.43 -9.30
N GLY A 11 -26.32 -53.12 -10.59
CA GLY A 11 -27.56 -53.16 -11.40
C GLY A 11 -28.48 -51.93 -11.23
N ILE A 12 -28.09 -50.94 -10.45
CA ILE A 12 -28.84 -49.70 -10.26
C ILE A 12 -28.13 -48.58 -11.00
N LEU A 13 -28.91 -47.81 -11.78
CA LEU A 13 -28.40 -46.63 -12.45
C LEU A 13 -28.18 -45.49 -11.40
N VAL A 14 -26.94 -45.08 -11.20
CA VAL A 14 -26.58 -44.06 -10.26
C VAL A 14 -26.05 -42.82 -11.01
N HIS A 15 -26.51 -41.65 -10.64
CA HIS A 15 -26.02 -40.41 -11.22
C HIS A 15 -24.78 -39.92 -10.45
N ASN A 16 -23.75 -39.56 -11.20
CA ASN A 16 -22.56 -38.95 -10.58
C ASN A 16 -22.90 -37.58 -10.01
N SER A 17 -23.15 -37.54 -8.70
CA SER A 17 -23.47 -36.29 -7.98
C SER A 17 -22.26 -35.35 -7.80
N SER A 18 -21.04 -35.84 -8.07
CA SER A 18 -19.79 -35.04 -7.93
C SER A 18 -19.86 -33.73 -8.71
N GLN A 19 -20.30 -33.76 -9.97
CA GLN A 19 -20.45 -32.55 -10.79
C GLN A 19 -21.52 -31.57 -10.25
N ARG A 20 -22.60 -32.13 -9.64
CA ARG A 20 -23.64 -31.29 -9.02
C ARG A 20 -23.13 -30.64 -7.75
N PHE A 21 -22.41 -31.36 -6.90
CA PHE A 21 -21.78 -30.81 -5.71
C PHE A 21 -20.75 -29.77 -6.07
N HIS A 22 -19.91 -30.02 -7.07
CA HIS A 22 -18.93 -29.08 -7.56
C HIS A 22 -19.59 -27.76 -8.00
N ARG A 23 -20.62 -27.80 -8.83
CA ARG A 23 -21.35 -26.60 -9.27
C ARG A 23 -22.01 -25.83 -8.13
N ILE A 24 -22.59 -26.53 -7.13
CA ILE A 24 -23.16 -25.88 -5.95
C ILE A 24 -22.07 -25.18 -5.13
N THR A 25 -20.95 -25.87 -4.89
CA THR A 25 -19.83 -25.33 -4.14
C THR A 25 -19.21 -24.10 -4.84
N GLU A 26 -18.99 -24.18 -6.16
CA GLU A 26 -18.53 -23.03 -6.96
C GLU A 26 -19.50 -21.83 -6.89
N GLY A 27 -20.81 -22.11 -6.95
CA GLY A 27 -21.84 -21.07 -6.82
C GLY A 27 -21.77 -20.36 -5.47
N LEU A 28 -21.70 -21.13 -4.37
CA LEU A 28 -21.58 -20.60 -3.02
C LEU A 28 -20.28 -19.83 -2.81
N THR A 29 -19.17 -20.31 -3.35
CA THR A 29 -17.86 -19.62 -3.30
C THR A 29 -17.92 -18.28 -4.02
N LYS A 30 -18.51 -18.22 -5.21
CA LYS A 30 -18.68 -16.95 -5.95
C LYS A 30 -19.58 -15.96 -5.22
N GLU A 31 -20.65 -16.42 -4.59
CA GLU A 31 -21.51 -15.57 -3.76
C GLU A 31 -20.77 -15.05 -2.53
N PHE A 32 -19.97 -15.90 -1.89
CA PHE A 32 -19.12 -15.51 -0.77
C PHE A 32 -18.13 -14.41 -1.17
N TYR A 33 -17.44 -14.56 -2.30
CA TYR A 33 -16.51 -13.54 -2.78
C TYR A 33 -17.19 -12.21 -3.14
N LYS A 34 -18.38 -12.26 -3.74
CA LYS A 34 -19.19 -11.06 -4.00
C LYS A 34 -19.56 -10.33 -2.69
N ARG A 35 -19.95 -11.06 -1.67
CA ARG A 35 -20.29 -10.48 -0.36
C ARG A 35 -19.06 -9.82 0.27
N ILE A 36 -17.88 -10.45 0.23
CA ILE A 36 -16.63 -9.81 0.69
C ILE A 36 -16.37 -8.51 -0.07
N ALA A 37 -16.47 -8.54 -1.40
CA ALA A 37 -16.23 -7.36 -2.23
C ALA A 37 -17.22 -6.21 -1.93
N GLU A 38 -18.48 -6.54 -1.66
CA GLU A 38 -19.50 -5.56 -1.25
C GLU A 38 -19.18 -4.93 0.11
N GLU A 39 -18.78 -5.74 1.10
CA GLU A 39 -18.40 -5.23 2.42
C GLU A 39 -17.11 -4.39 2.35
N MET A 40 -16.13 -4.81 1.54
CA MET A 40 -14.93 -4.00 1.26
C MET A 40 -15.30 -2.65 0.62
N LYS A 41 -16.23 -2.66 -0.34
CA LYS A 41 -16.69 -1.44 -0.98
C LYS A 41 -17.36 -0.49 0.03
N LYS A 42 -18.24 -1.01 0.88
CA LYS A 42 -18.90 -0.21 1.93
C LYS A 42 -17.90 0.39 2.91
N SER A 43 -16.89 -0.39 3.31
CA SER A 43 -15.95 0.01 4.37
C SER A 43 -14.82 0.91 3.87
N PHE A 44 -14.39 0.76 2.63
CA PHE A 44 -13.13 1.33 2.15
C PHE A 44 -13.26 2.28 0.96
N PHE A 45 -14.37 2.22 0.21
CA PHE A 45 -14.46 2.94 -1.07
C PHE A 45 -14.40 4.47 -0.90
N GLU A 46 -15.02 4.99 0.15
CA GLU A 46 -15.08 6.43 0.43
C GLU A 46 -14.01 6.92 1.42
N ASP A 47 -13.23 6.00 2.01
CA ASP A 47 -12.20 6.41 2.97
C ASP A 47 -10.98 6.99 2.25
N LYS A 48 -10.91 8.33 2.26
CA LYS A 48 -9.78 9.10 1.69
C LYS A 48 -8.45 8.89 2.43
N ARG A 49 -8.50 8.35 3.66
CA ARG A 49 -7.30 8.08 4.47
C ARG A 49 -6.73 6.69 4.21
N LEU A 50 -7.45 5.86 3.48
CA LEU A 50 -7.00 4.52 3.14
C LEU A 50 -5.75 4.56 2.26
N THR A 51 -4.62 4.16 2.82
CA THR A 51 -3.31 4.12 2.13
C THR A 51 -3.05 2.79 1.43
N GLY A 52 -3.60 1.68 1.97
CA GLY A 52 -3.45 0.35 1.38
C GLY A 52 -4.33 -0.69 2.04
N ILE A 53 -4.54 -1.80 1.36
CA ILE A 53 -5.32 -2.95 1.82
C ILE A 53 -4.42 -4.18 1.85
N LEU A 54 -4.37 -4.84 3.01
CA LEU A 54 -3.75 -6.15 3.17
C LEU A 54 -4.84 -7.21 3.19
N VAL A 55 -4.67 -8.27 2.41
CA VAL A 55 -5.63 -9.37 2.35
C VAL A 55 -4.99 -10.63 2.93
N GLY A 56 -5.56 -11.12 4.03
CA GLY A 56 -5.18 -12.37 4.67
C GLY A 56 -6.23 -13.46 4.48
N GLY A 57 -5.78 -14.69 4.33
CA GLY A 57 -6.67 -15.85 4.22
C GLY A 57 -5.94 -17.13 3.85
N PRO A 58 -6.63 -18.28 3.94
CA PRO A 58 -6.07 -19.56 3.52
C PRO A 58 -5.91 -19.64 2.00
N ILE A 59 -4.96 -20.44 1.56
CA ILE A 59 -4.80 -20.83 0.16
C ILE A 59 -5.84 -21.93 -0.16
N PRO A 60 -6.53 -21.89 -1.33
CA PRO A 60 -6.41 -20.91 -2.43
C PRO A 60 -7.38 -19.72 -2.31
N THR A 61 -8.22 -19.66 -1.30
CA THR A 61 -9.40 -18.78 -1.18
C THR A 61 -9.07 -17.30 -1.39
N LYS A 62 -8.02 -16.79 -0.72
CA LYS A 62 -7.63 -15.38 -0.87
C LYS A 62 -7.14 -15.05 -2.27
N ASP A 63 -6.43 -16.01 -2.90
CA ASP A 63 -5.87 -15.81 -4.24
C ASP A 63 -6.97 -15.84 -5.30
N GLU A 64 -7.89 -16.80 -5.22
CA GLU A 64 -9.08 -16.85 -6.08
C GLU A 64 -9.93 -15.58 -5.96
N PHE A 65 -10.07 -15.03 -4.76
CA PHE A 65 -10.76 -13.75 -4.54
C PHE A 65 -10.03 -12.58 -5.18
N LEU A 66 -8.72 -12.48 -4.99
CA LEU A 66 -7.91 -11.36 -5.48
C LEU A 66 -7.70 -11.41 -7.01
N ASP A 67 -7.52 -12.60 -7.56
CA ASP A 67 -7.29 -12.80 -8.99
C ASP A 67 -8.62 -12.83 -9.78
N GLY A 68 -9.75 -13.00 -9.09
CA GLY A 68 -11.09 -12.89 -9.65
C GLY A 68 -11.51 -11.44 -9.89
N GLU A 69 -12.56 -11.25 -10.69
CA GLU A 69 -13.11 -9.91 -11.02
C GLU A 69 -14.19 -9.47 -10.01
N TYR A 70 -13.96 -9.71 -8.70
CA TYR A 70 -14.94 -9.39 -7.67
C TYR A 70 -14.81 -7.94 -7.16
N MET A 71 -13.60 -7.41 -7.12
CA MET A 71 -13.32 -6.06 -6.62
C MET A 71 -13.37 -5.01 -7.73
N THR A 72 -13.73 -3.78 -7.36
CA THR A 72 -13.54 -2.62 -8.24
C THR A 72 -12.05 -2.37 -8.47
N THR A 73 -11.69 -1.87 -9.64
CA THR A 73 -10.29 -1.50 -9.99
C THR A 73 -9.68 -0.58 -8.93
N GLN A 74 -10.45 0.40 -8.43
CA GLN A 74 -10.02 1.34 -7.42
C GLN A 74 -9.60 0.67 -6.09
N LEU A 75 -10.29 -0.37 -5.64
CA LEU A 75 -9.93 -1.12 -4.43
C LEU A 75 -8.80 -2.11 -4.72
N ARG A 76 -8.80 -2.72 -5.90
CA ARG A 76 -7.73 -3.63 -6.34
C ARG A 76 -6.38 -2.93 -6.37
N ASP A 77 -6.31 -1.72 -6.90
CA ASP A 77 -5.08 -0.92 -6.98
C ASP A 77 -4.54 -0.52 -5.59
N LYS A 78 -5.40 -0.56 -4.57
CA LYS A 78 -5.00 -0.34 -3.18
C LYS A 78 -4.52 -1.60 -2.44
N VAL A 79 -4.60 -2.77 -3.04
CA VAL A 79 -4.08 -4.00 -2.41
C VAL A 79 -2.56 -3.98 -2.45
N ILE A 80 -1.95 -3.84 -1.28
CA ILE A 80 -0.48 -3.75 -1.11
C ILE A 80 0.17 -5.09 -0.78
N GLY A 81 -0.61 -6.09 -0.40
CA GLY A 81 -0.05 -7.41 -0.12
C GLY A 81 -1.09 -8.49 0.16
N ARG A 82 -0.63 -9.74 0.02
CA ARG A 82 -1.34 -10.98 0.32
C ARG A 82 -0.60 -11.71 1.41
N VAL A 83 -1.31 -12.20 2.42
CA VAL A 83 -0.71 -12.90 3.55
C VAL A 83 -1.43 -14.23 3.77
N ASP A 84 -0.66 -15.31 3.82
CA ASP A 84 -1.17 -16.63 4.18
C ASP A 84 -1.38 -16.70 5.68
N ILE A 85 -2.62 -16.88 6.10
CA ILE A 85 -3.01 -17.10 7.49
C ILE A 85 -3.85 -18.36 7.59
N GLY A 86 -3.69 -19.11 8.69
CA GLY A 86 -4.38 -20.37 8.89
C GLY A 86 -5.87 -20.18 9.24
N ASP A 87 -6.13 -19.19 10.06
CA ASP A 87 -7.48 -18.91 10.57
C ASP A 87 -7.95 -17.51 10.18
N THR A 88 -9.26 -17.28 10.19
CA THR A 88 -9.89 -16.00 9.88
C THR A 88 -10.54 -15.34 11.09
N ASP A 89 -10.25 -15.84 12.28
CA ASP A 89 -10.69 -15.31 13.56
C ASP A 89 -9.73 -14.21 14.11
N GLU A 90 -9.87 -13.87 15.38
CA GLU A 90 -9.00 -12.87 16.04
C GLU A 90 -7.52 -13.29 16.04
N SER A 91 -7.23 -14.58 16.12
CA SER A 91 -5.87 -15.11 16.08
C SER A 91 -5.25 -14.92 14.68
N GLY A 92 -6.02 -15.21 13.64
CA GLY A 92 -5.62 -14.96 12.26
C GLY A 92 -5.39 -13.46 11.96
N LEU A 93 -6.18 -12.56 12.56
CA LEU A 93 -5.93 -11.12 12.44
C LEU A 93 -4.61 -10.70 13.09
N LYS A 94 -4.26 -11.27 14.24
CA LYS A 94 -2.95 -11.02 14.89
C LYS A 94 -1.80 -11.54 14.03
N GLU A 95 -1.95 -12.73 13.48
CA GLU A 95 -0.98 -13.32 12.54
C GLU A 95 -0.81 -12.44 11.29
N LEU A 96 -1.92 -11.96 10.71
CA LEU A 96 -1.92 -11.05 9.59
C LEU A 96 -1.11 -9.77 9.89
N VAL A 97 -1.39 -9.12 11.01
CA VAL A 97 -0.69 -7.89 11.42
C VAL A 97 0.80 -8.15 11.61
N GLN A 98 1.17 -9.26 12.22
CA GLN A 98 2.57 -9.61 12.44
C GLN A 98 3.31 -9.86 11.11
N LYS A 99 2.74 -10.68 10.22
CA LYS A 99 3.33 -10.97 8.90
C LYS A 99 3.31 -9.78 7.95
N ALA A 100 2.40 -8.83 8.16
CA ALA A 100 2.30 -7.62 7.35
C ALA A 100 3.42 -6.60 7.61
N GLN A 101 4.14 -6.69 8.73
CA GLN A 101 5.19 -5.72 9.09
C GLN A 101 6.26 -5.61 8.00
N ASP A 102 6.73 -6.73 7.45
CA ASP A 102 7.72 -6.73 6.36
C ASP A 102 7.17 -6.10 5.07
N ILE A 103 5.91 -6.36 4.77
CA ILE A 103 5.23 -5.78 3.59
C ILE A 103 5.13 -4.26 3.75
N LEU A 104 4.73 -3.79 4.93
CA LEU A 104 4.60 -2.36 5.23
C LEU A 104 5.95 -1.65 5.21
N ALA A 105 6.99 -2.25 5.79
CA ALA A 105 8.35 -1.73 5.75
C ALA A 105 8.86 -1.61 4.30
N ASN A 106 8.64 -2.63 3.48
CA ASN A 106 9.00 -2.58 2.06
C ASN A 106 8.23 -1.48 1.29
N GLN A 107 6.96 -1.27 1.59
CA GLN A 107 6.17 -0.19 0.98
C GLN A 107 6.70 1.19 1.39
N GLU A 108 7.08 1.38 2.65
CA GLU A 108 7.70 2.62 3.13
C GLU A 108 9.01 2.89 2.38
N ILE A 109 9.88 1.89 2.26
CA ILE A 109 11.15 1.99 1.52
C ILE A 109 10.92 2.38 0.04
N ILE A 110 9.96 1.73 -0.63
CA ILE A 110 9.63 2.05 -2.03
C ILE A 110 9.12 3.49 -2.16
N TYR A 111 8.28 3.92 -1.22
CA TYR A 111 7.76 5.28 -1.19
C TYR A 111 8.88 6.31 -0.98
N GLU A 112 9.75 6.10 0.01
CA GLU A 112 10.91 6.96 0.30
C GLU A 112 11.83 7.09 -0.93
N LYS A 113 12.12 5.98 -1.61
CA LYS A 113 12.92 5.98 -2.84
C LYS A 113 12.30 6.84 -3.94
N LYS A 114 11.02 6.62 -4.25
CA LYS A 114 10.30 7.40 -5.28
C LYS A 114 10.27 8.90 -4.95
N LEU A 115 10.10 9.23 -3.68
CA LEU A 115 10.12 10.63 -3.22
C LEU A 115 11.50 11.26 -3.45
N LEU A 116 12.57 10.57 -3.07
CA LEU A 116 13.93 11.06 -3.25
C LEU A 116 14.34 11.12 -4.72
N GLU A 117 13.97 10.15 -5.54
CA GLU A 117 14.14 10.20 -7.00
C GLU A 117 13.46 11.42 -7.61
N LYS A 118 12.20 11.70 -7.20
CA LYS A 118 11.49 12.91 -7.61
C LYS A 118 12.24 14.18 -7.18
N PHE A 119 12.73 14.20 -5.94
CA PHE A 119 13.49 15.32 -5.40
C PHE A 119 14.78 15.57 -6.21
N PHE A 120 15.63 14.57 -6.40
CA PHE A 120 16.87 14.70 -7.16
C PHE A 120 16.64 15.04 -8.63
N THR A 121 15.63 14.45 -9.26
CA THR A 121 15.24 14.78 -10.63
C THR A 121 14.80 16.24 -10.74
N THR A 122 14.01 16.72 -9.78
CA THR A 122 13.57 18.13 -9.74
C THR A 122 14.75 19.06 -9.50
N LEU A 123 15.63 18.73 -8.57
CA LEU A 123 16.83 19.51 -8.27
C LEU A 123 17.76 19.65 -9.48
N GLY A 124 17.90 18.58 -10.27
CA GLY A 124 18.71 18.58 -11.50
C GLY A 124 18.08 19.29 -12.69
N ALA A 125 16.77 19.09 -12.91
CA ALA A 125 16.06 19.61 -14.08
C ALA A 125 15.43 21.00 -13.86
N ASN A 126 14.99 21.29 -12.65
CA ASN A 126 14.30 22.53 -12.27
C ASN A 126 14.77 23.00 -10.89
N PRO A 127 16.01 23.49 -10.74
CA PRO A 127 16.59 23.85 -9.44
C PRO A 127 15.77 24.90 -8.68
N ASP A 128 15.02 25.76 -9.36
CA ASP A 128 14.12 26.75 -8.76
C ASP A 128 12.90 26.11 -8.05
N ARG A 129 12.71 24.79 -8.16
CA ARG A 129 11.61 24.04 -7.56
C ARG A 129 12.02 23.03 -6.51
N ALA A 130 13.30 23.00 -6.15
CA ALA A 130 13.80 22.16 -5.06
C ALA A 130 14.89 22.90 -4.31
N VAL A 131 14.88 22.78 -2.99
CA VAL A 131 15.91 23.34 -2.12
C VAL A 131 16.47 22.26 -1.20
N TYR A 132 17.77 22.36 -0.85
CA TYR A 132 18.46 21.31 -0.07
C TYR A 132 19.35 21.85 1.05
N ASN A 133 19.47 23.18 1.20
CA ASN A 133 20.23 23.77 2.31
C ASN A 133 19.29 24.49 3.29
N GLU A 134 19.77 24.72 4.50
CA GLU A 134 18.96 25.30 5.57
C GLU A 134 18.47 26.70 5.25
N ASP A 135 19.36 27.57 4.72
CA ASP A 135 19.04 28.96 4.47
C ASP A 135 17.95 29.13 3.41
N ASP A 136 18.06 28.41 2.28
CA ASP A 136 17.06 28.46 1.24
C ASP A 136 15.78 27.76 1.64
N LEU A 137 15.87 26.70 2.45
CA LEU A 137 14.70 26.04 3.01
C LEU A 137 13.92 26.97 3.94
N ARG A 138 14.61 27.74 4.81
CA ARG A 138 13.96 28.72 5.68
C ARG A 138 13.30 29.85 4.88
N LYS A 139 13.95 30.34 3.81
CA LYS A 139 13.34 31.31 2.89
C LYS A 139 12.11 30.73 2.21
N ALA A 140 12.20 29.50 1.68
CA ALA A 140 11.08 28.82 1.04
C ALA A 140 9.87 28.66 1.99
N ILE A 141 10.13 28.36 3.26
CA ILE A 141 9.09 28.28 4.29
C ILE A 141 8.47 29.67 4.53
N GLN A 142 9.28 30.72 4.67
CA GLN A 142 8.79 32.09 4.86
C GLN A 142 7.89 32.57 3.72
N TYR A 143 8.20 32.18 2.47
CA TYR A 143 7.37 32.48 1.30
C TYR A 143 6.15 31.55 1.14
N GLY A 144 6.00 30.55 2.01
CA GLY A 144 4.92 29.55 1.88
C GLY A 144 5.07 28.64 0.66
N ALA A 145 6.26 28.58 0.08
CA ALA A 145 6.54 27.88 -1.17
C ALA A 145 6.69 26.36 -1.02
N VAL A 146 6.89 25.84 0.20
CA VAL A 146 7.15 24.43 0.45
C VAL A 146 5.87 23.60 0.25
N GLU A 147 5.91 22.67 -0.70
CA GLU A 147 4.91 21.63 -0.91
C GLU A 147 5.17 20.43 -0.01
N THR A 148 6.36 19.85 -0.13
CA THR A 148 6.80 18.68 0.63
C THR A 148 8.16 18.95 1.24
N LEU A 149 8.23 18.96 2.57
CA LEU A 149 9.47 18.98 3.33
C LEU A 149 9.98 17.56 3.49
N ILE A 150 11.24 17.31 3.19
CA ILE A 150 11.92 16.02 3.32
C ILE A 150 13.03 16.17 4.34
N LEU A 151 13.04 15.31 5.37
CA LEU A 151 14.03 15.30 6.44
C LEU A 151 14.61 13.89 6.59
N SER A 152 15.93 13.79 6.72
CA SER A 152 16.57 12.52 7.08
C SER A 152 16.22 12.15 8.51
N LYS A 153 15.94 10.85 8.77
CA LYS A 153 15.76 10.31 10.14
C LYS A 153 17.01 10.51 11.01
N ASP A 154 18.17 10.71 10.40
CA ASP A 154 19.46 10.95 11.08
C ASP A 154 19.79 12.45 11.28
N LEU A 155 18.91 13.36 10.86
CA LEU A 155 19.11 14.79 11.08
C LEU A 155 19.05 15.11 12.59
N ASP A 156 19.77 16.16 13.02
CA ASP A 156 19.69 16.62 14.41
C ASP A 156 18.22 16.83 14.84
N LYS A 157 17.87 16.22 15.96
CA LYS A 157 16.47 16.17 16.43
C LYS A 157 15.89 17.54 16.76
N LYS A 158 16.74 18.50 17.21
CA LYS A 158 16.27 19.86 17.55
C LYS A 158 15.98 20.63 16.27
N LEU A 159 16.92 20.58 15.31
CA LEU A 159 16.77 21.20 14.01
C LEU A 159 15.58 20.60 13.23
N ALA A 160 15.47 19.28 13.18
CA ALA A 160 14.35 18.60 12.55
C ALA A 160 12.99 19.03 13.13
N LYS A 161 12.88 19.12 14.46
CA LYS A 161 11.66 19.55 15.15
C LYS A 161 11.31 21.01 14.85
N GLU A 162 12.31 21.89 14.81
CA GLU A 162 12.14 23.31 14.50
C GLU A 162 11.62 23.51 13.08
N ILE A 163 12.34 22.96 12.09
CA ILE A 163 11.98 23.08 10.66
C ILE A 163 10.62 22.44 10.38
N LYS A 164 10.36 21.25 10.96
CA LYS A 164 9.05 20.59 10.87
C LYS A 164 7.92 21.52 11.32
N LYS A 165 8.05 22.15 12.50
CA LYS A 165 7.03 23.05 13.04
C LYS A 165 6.77 24.25 12.14
N LEU A 166 7.83 24.82 11.56
CA LEU A 166 7.71 25.95 10.63
C LEU A 166 6.96 25.54 9.35
N ALA A 167 7.26 24.37 8.81
CA ALA A 167 6.61 23.84 7.60
C ALA A 167 5.15 23.40 7.85
N GLU A 168 4.84 22.88 9.03
CA GLU A 168 3.47 22.55 9.43
C GLU A 168 2.56 23.80 9.43
N ASN A 169 3.07 24.94 9.89
CA ASN A 169 2.33 26.19 9.95
C ASN A 169 1.86 26.69 8.58
N ILE A 170 2.56 26.31 7.51
CA ILE A 170 2.20 26.69 6.13
C ILE A 170 1.51 25.56 5.37
N GLY A 171 1.11 24.48 6.07
CA GLY A 171 0.39 23.35 5.49
C GLY A 171 1.23 22.51 4.52
N SER A 172 2.54 22.41 4.74
CA SER A 172 3.42 21.54 3.97
C SER A 172 3.24 20.08 4.39
N LYS A 173 3.37 19.15 3.43
CA LYS A 173 3.52 17.73 3.72
C LYS A 173 4.93 17.50 4.28
N ILE A 174 5.05 16.66 5.32
CA ILE A 174 6.34 16.38 5.95
C ILE A 174 6.62 14.90 5.84
N GLU A 175 7.79 14.58 5.30
CA GLU A 175 8.24 13.22 5.07
C GLU A 175 9.61 13.01 5.71
N PHE A 176 9.76 11.89 6.41
CA PHE A 176 11.03 11.45 6.95
C PHE A 176 11.57 10.30 6.09
N VAL A 177 12.84 10.37 5.73
CA VAL A 177 13.48 9.35 4.90
C VAL A 177 14.61 8.67 5.65
N SER A 178 14.69 7.35 5.50
CA SER A 178 15.73 6.51 6.06
C SER A 178 17.04 6.66 5.28
N THR A 179 18.16 6.41 5.93
CA THR A 179 19.50 6.34 5.31
C THR A 179 19.89 4.91 4.90
N GLU A 180 18.98 3.94 5.04
CA GLU A 180 19.25 2.54 4.68
C GLU A 180 19.25 2.32 3.16
N THR A 181 18.66 3.24 2.40
CA THR A 181 18.67 3.19 0.93
C THR A 181 19.80 4.03 0.35
N THR A 182 20.23 3.72 -0.87
CA THR A 182 21.26 4.49 -1.59
C THR A 182 20.84 5.95 -1.75
N GLU A 183 19.59 6.20 -2.10
CA GLU A 183 19.02 7.53 -2.28
C GLU A 183 18.95 8.29 -0.96
N GLY A 184 18.61 7.60 0.14
CA GLY A 184 18.59 8.17 1.48
C GLY A 184 19.97 8.53 2.00
N ASP A 185 20.97 7.69 1.79
CA ASP A 185 22.38 7.99 2.13
C ASP A 185 22.91 9.17 1.30
N GLN A 186 22.59 9.23 0.01
CA GLN A 186 22.92 10.36 -0.85
C GLN A 186 22.26 11.66 -0.35
N PHE A 187 20.99 11.61 0.04
CA PHE A 187 20.27 12.76 0.57
C PHE A 187 20.88 13.26 1.88
N LYS A 188 21.23 12.35 2.79
CA LYS A 188 21.95 12.68 4.03
C LYS A 188 23.28 13.36 3.75
N LYS A 189 24.08 12.85 2.81
CA LYS A 189 25.37 13.44 2.43
C LYS A 189 25.22 14.80 1.78
N LEU A 190 24.11 15.07 1.09
CA LEU A 190 23.84 16.39 0.52
C LEU A 190 23.61 17.43 1.61
N SER A 191 22.67 17.18 2.54
CA SER A 191 22.38 18.05 3.69
C SER A 191 21.49 17.38 4.74
N GLY A 192 20.84 16.27 4.41
CA GLY A 192 19.84 15.61 5.24
C GLY A 192 18.51 16.35 5.37
N MET A 193 18.34 17.49 4.67
CA MET A 193 17.10 18.24 4.60
C MET A 193 16.87 18.79 3.19
N GLY A 194 15.61 18.93 2.79
CA GLY A 194 15.27 19.51 1.50
C GLY A 194 13.77 19.69 1.35
N ALA A 195 13.35 20.36 0.29
CA ALA A 195 11.95 20.53 -0.03
C ALA A 195 11.69 20.55 -1.53
N LEU A 196 10.53 20.04 -1.90
CA LEU A 196 9.89 20.28 -3.18
C LEU A 196 8.96 21.49 -3.04
N LEU A 197 8.98 22.39 -4.02
CA LEU A 197 8.28 23.65 -3.96
C LEU A 197 7.03 23.66 -4.84
N ARG A 198 5.98 24.35 -4.37
CA ARG A 198 4.73 24.59 -5.10
C ARG A 198 4.95 25.53 -6.29
N PHE A 199 5.83 26.50 -6.13
CA PHE A 199 6.19 27.49 -7.14
C PHE A 199 7.69 27.82 -7.02
N LYS A 200 8.24 28.49 -8.02
CA LYS A 200 9.66 28.90 -8.07
C LYS A 200 9.94 30.05 -7.11
N ILE A 201 11.08 30.02 -6.47
CA ILE A 201 11.59 31.09 -5.61
C ILE A 201 12.98 31.53 -6.05
#